data_7c79ed188eb4c6aeeb550ea1b56ccb47
#
_entry.id   7c79ed188eb4c6aeeb550ea1b56ccb47
#
_cell.length_a   1.000
_cell.length_b   1.000
_cell.length_c   1.000
_cell.angle_alpha   90.00
_cell.angle_beta   90.00
_cell.angle_gamma   90.00
#
_symmetry.space_group_name_H-M   'P 1'
#
loop_
_entity.id
_entity.type
_entity.pdbx_description
1 polymer ?
#
loop_
_entity_poly.entity_id
_entity_poly.type
_entity_poly.pdbx_seq_one_letter_code
_entity_poly.pdbx_strand_id
1 'polypeptide(L)'
;MLIDGGFADLILSGASSHYCTAERQFRFPLELGNQKPMTAQWTVTGAGSVLIAPNKEGPKVKYVTVGKVIDEGIDDGNNMGPAMAPAAVDTIYSYFNDTKDDPNSFDLIITGDLGKIGKQITEDFLKKKGIDISNVYTDCGLKIFNLEEQDVHCGGSGCGCSATVFAG
;
A
#
# COMPACT_ATOMS: atom_id res chain seq x y z
N MET A 1 4.85 3.18 -18.07
CA MET A 1 5.21 4.57 -18.49
C MET A 1 6.58 4.63 -19.19
N LEU A 2 7.72 4.30 -18.53
CA LEU A 2 9.04 4.43 -19.21
C LEU A 2 9.19 3.46 -20.39
N ILE A 3 8.75 2.22 -20.26
CA ILE A 3 8.76 1.24 -21.36
C ILE A 3 7.77 1.63 -22.45
N ASP A 4 6.55 1.95 -22.06
CA ASP A 4 5.48 2.33 -22.96
C ASP A 4 5.79 3.64 -23.72
N GLY A 5 6.48 4.57 -23.06
CA GLY A 5 6.97 5.82 -23.66
C GLY A 5 8.26 5.66 -24.48
N GLY A 6 8.80 4.45 -24.62
CA GLY A 6 10.01 4.20 -25.42
C GLY A 6 11.32 4.71 -24.81
N PHE A 7 11.34 4.98 -23.50
CA PHE A 7 12.55 5.45 -22.81
C PHE A 7 13.46 4.32 -22.31
N ALA A 8 12.94 3.09 -22.23
CA ALA A 8 13.71 1.91 -21.80
C ALA A 8 13.07 0.63 -22.30
N ASP A 9 13.89 -0.36 -22.62
CA ASP A 9 13.46 -1.72 -23.00
C ASP A 9 13.44 -2.69 -21.82
N LEU A 10 14.11 -2.33 -20.73
CA LEU A 10 14.22 -3.16 -19.54
C LEU A 10 14.35 -2.26 -18.30
N ILE A 11 13.54 -2.51 -17.28
CA ILE A 11 13.55 -1.72 -16.04
C ILE A 11 13.61 -2.67 -14.86
N LEU A 12 14.58 -2.44 -13.97
CA LEU A 12 14.56 -3.00 -12.61
C LEU A 12 13.90 -1.98 -11.70
N SER A 13 12.71 -2.30 -11.19
CA SER A 13 11.98 -1.47 -10.22
C SER A 13 12.04 -2.15 -8.86
N GLY A 14 12.37 -1.39 -7.82
CA GLY A 14 12.44 -1.94 -6.47
C GLY A 14 12.39 -0.87 -5.41
N ALA A 15 12.10 -1.32 -4.19
CA ALA A 15 12.10 -0.47 -3.02
C ALA A 15 12.57 -1.24 -1.78
N SER A 16 13.08 -0.51 -0.80
CA SER A 16 13.49 -1.06 0.48
C SER A 16 13.20 -0.08 1.61
N SER A 17 13.01 -0.61 2.80
CA SER A 17 12.97 0.18 4.03
C SER A 17 13.68 -0.56 5.15
N HIS A 18 14.10 0.20 6.15
CA HIS A 18 14.79 -0.31 7.33
C HIS A 18 14.20 0.33 8.58
N TYR A 19 13.75 -0.48 9.52
CA TYR A 19 13.05 -0.04 10.73
C TYR A 19 13.80 1.07 11.48
N CYS A 20 15.01 0.80 11.91
CA CYS A 20 15.76 1.74 12.74
C CYS A 20 15.99 3.09 12.06
N THR A 21 16.28 3.09 10.76
CA THR A 21 16.52 4.32 10.01
C THR A 21 15.23 5.13 9.85
N ALA A 22 14.15 4.48 9.40
CA ALA A 22 12.88 5.16 9.14
C ALA A 22 12.24 5.68 10.43
N GLU A 23 12.24 4.89 11.49
CA GLU A 23 11.66 5.29 12.78
C GLU A 23 12.41 6.47 13.39
N ARG A 24 13.75 6.48 13.31
CA ARG A 24 14.57 7.59 13.80
C ARG A 24 14.35 8.89 13.02
N GLN A 25 14.24 8.78 11.71
CA GLN A 25 14.18 9.97 10.86
C GLN A 25 12.77 10.58 10.77
N PHE A 26 11.74 9.75 10.81
CA PHE A 26 10.42 10.19 10.36
C PHE A 26 9.31 10.04 11.41
N ARG A 27 9.51 9.23 12.44
CA ARG A 27 8.40 8.92 13.36
C ARG A 27 8.68 9.32 14.79
N PHE A 28 9.74 8.76 15.42
CA PHE A 28 10.01 8.97 16.84
C PHE A 28 11.49 9.05 17.15
N PRO A 29 11.88 9.88 18.10
CA PRO A 29 13.15 9.72 18.77
C PRO A 29 13.11 8.41 19.58
N LEU A 30 13.72 7.34 19.07
CA LEU A 30 13.76 6.02 19.70
C LEU A 30 14.33 6.04 21.12
N GLU A 31 15.20 7.01 21.38
CA GLU A 31 15.85 7.23 22.66
C GLU A 31 14.90 7.60 23.79
N LEU A 32 13.69 8.06 23.47
CA LEU A 32 12.70 8.50 24.47
C LEU A 32 11.78 7.37 24.97
N GLY A 33 11.90 6.15 24.42
CA GLY A 33 11.12 5.01 24.87
C GLY A 33 9.60 5.18 24.75
N ASN A 34 9.13 6.02 23.83
CA ASN A 34 7.71 6.25 23.64
C ASN A 34 6.99 4.98 23.22
N GLN A 35 5.91 4.66 23.92
CA GLN A 35 4.98 3.64 23.45
C GLN A 35 4.25 4.13 22.21
N LYS A 36 4.23 3.30 21.18
CA LYS A 36 3.43 3.59 19.99
C LYS A 36 1.95 3.41 20.31
N PRO A 37 1.07 4.31 19.88
CA PRO A 37 -0.37 4.12 20.01
C PRO A 37 -0.84 2.92 19.18
N MET A 38 -2.01 2.38 19.53
CA MET A 38 -2.61 1.22 18.85
C MET A 38 -2.95 1.49 17.38
N THR A 39 -2.98 2.74 16.95
CA THR A 39 -3.18 3.18 15.56
C THR A 39 -1.91 3.14 14.72
N ALA A 40 -0.75 3.06 15.37
CA ALA A 40 0.55 3.12 14.69
C ALA A 40 0.83 1.85 13.89
N GLN A 41 1.64 2.01 12.86
CA GLN A 41 2.19 0.94 12.05
C GLN A 41 3.69 0.83 12.28
N TRP A 42 4.24 -0.35 12.03
CA TRP A 42 5.67 -0.64 12.18
C TRP A 42 6.35 -0.67 10.83
N THR A 43 7.42 0.12 10.69
CA THR A 43 8.22 0.09 9.47
C THR A 43 8.86 -1.28 9.29
N VAL A 44 8.62 -1.89 8.15
CA VAL A 44 9.20 -3.20 7.79
C VAL A 44 10.66 -3.02 7.38
N THR A 45 11.53 -3.87 7.89
CA THR A 45 12.86 -4.04 7.33
C THR A 45 12.79 -5.08 6.22
N GLY A 46 12.87 -4.63 4.98
CA GLY A 46 12.72 -5.50 3.83
C GLY A 46 13.02 -4.80 2.52
N ALA A 47 13.11 -5.58 1.47
CA ALA A 47 13.30 -5.09 0.11
C ALA A 47 12.65 -6.05 -0.88
N GLY A 48 12.20 -5.50 -2.00
CA GLY A 48 11.72 -6.28 -3.13
C GLY A 48 12.00 -5.57 -4.44
N SER A 49 12.18 -6.32 -5.50
CA SER A 49 12.39 -5.77 -6.83
C SER A 49 11.77 -6.66 -7.89
N VAL A 50 11.33 -6.02 -8.98
CA VAL A 50 10.76 -6.69 -10.14
C VAL A 50 11.43 -6.21 -11.42
N LEU A 51 11.61 -7.13 -12.35
CA LEU A 51 12.12 -6.84 -13.68
C LEU A 51 10.94 -6.66 -14.63
N ILE A 52 10.85 -5.50 -15.26
CA ILE A 52 9.79 -5.15 -16.20
C ILE A 52 10.38 -5.05 -17.60
N ALA A 53 9.79 -5.75 -18.56
CA ALA A 53 10.21 -5.76 -19.95
C ALA A 53 9.00 -5.87 -20.89
N PRO A 54 9.07 -5.34 -22.13
CA PRO A 54 8.04 -5.57 -23.12
C PRO A 54 8.09 -7.03 -23.61
N ASN A 55 6.95 -7.59 -23.94
CA ASN A 55 6.80 -8.87 -24.68
C ASN A 55 7.58 -10.05 -24.10
N LYS A 56 7.68 -10.17 -22.79
CA LYS A 56 8.24 -11.33 -22.09
C LYS A 56 7.13 -12.22 -21.53
N GLU A 57 7.47 -13.47 -21.26
CA GLU A 57 6.60 -14.39 -20.52
C GLU A 57 6.53 -13.96 -19.05
N GLY A 58 5.38 -14.18 -18.41
CA GLY A 58 5.14 -13.87 -17.02
C GLY A 58 3.91 -13.00 -16.80
N PRO A 59 3.70 -12.52 -15.56
CA PRO A 59 2.62 -11.60 -15.23
C PRO A 59 2.66 -10.33 -16.07
N LYS A 60 1.49 -9.85 -16.50
CA LYS A 60 1.39 -8.69 -17.40
C LYS A 60 0.75 -7.51 -16.70
N VAL A 61 1.36 -6.33 -16.85
CA VAL A 61 0.71 -5.06 -16.54
C VAL A 61 -0.29 -4.77 -17.65
N LYS A 62 -1.59 -4.88 -17.33
CA LYS A 62 -2.68 -4.71 -18.29
C LYS A 62 -3.16 -3.27 -18.35
N TYR A 63 -3.35 -2.65 -17.19
CA TYR A 63 -3.81 -1.27 -17.06
C TYR A 63 -2.95 -0.50 -16.07
N VAL A 64 -2.92 0.80 -16.20
CA VAL A 64 -2.29 1.74 -15.26
C VAL A 64 -3.25 2.89 -15.03
N THR A 65 -3.58 3.13 -13.78
CA THR A 65 -4.37 4.30 -13.36
C THR A 65 -3.45 5.32 -12.73
N VAL A 66 -3.46 6.53 -13.25
CA VAL A 66 -2.69 7.63 -12.68
C VAL A 66 -3.50 8.27 -11.58
N GLY A 67 -3.02 8.14 -10.34
CA GLY A 67 -3.62 8.79 -9.18
C GLY A 67 -3.32 10.30 -9.13
N LYS A 68 -3.96 10.98 -8.21
CA LYS A 68 -3.72 12.38 -7.88
C LYS A 68 -3.38 12.54 -6.41
N VAL A 69 -2.81 13.67 -6.04
CA VAL A 69 -2.58 14.01 -4.63
C VAL A 69 -3.94 14.29 -3.98
N ILE A 70 -4.22 13.59 -2.89
CA ILE A 70 -5.38 13.81 -2.02
C ILE A 70 -4.84 14.17 -0.63
N ASP A 71 -5.26 15.30 -0.11
CA ASP A 71 -4.91 15.79 1.21
C ASP A 71 -6.17 16.25 1.94
N GLU A 72 -6.55 15.51 2.98
CA GLU A 72 -7.71 15.82 3.83
C GLU A 72 -7.27 16.52 5.13
N GLY A 73 -6.03 16.99 5.21
CA GLY A 73 -5.50 17.72 6.35
C GLY A 73 -5.27 16.86 7.59
N ILE A 74 -5.09 15.56 7.45
CA ILE A 74 -4.79 14.64 8.56
C ILE A 74 -3.27 14.58 8.72
N ASP A 75 -2.75 15.10 9.82
CA ASP A 75 -1.32 15.25 10.10
C ASP A 75 -0.80 14.39 11.26
N ASP A 76 -1.64 13.51 11.83
CA ASP A 76 -1.22 12.57 12.87
C ASP A 76 -0.32 11.46 12.32
N GLY A 77 0.98 11.62 12.49
CA GLY A 77 1.99 10.64 12.06
C GLY A 77 1.87 9.26 12.73
N ASN A 78 1.10 9.14 13.82
CA ASN A 78 0.82 7.87 14.49
C ASN A 78 -0.40 7.14 13.92
N ASN A 79 -1.10 7.75 12.97
CA ASN A 79 -2.33 7.22 12.39
C ASN A 79 -2.35 7.46 10.87
N MET A 80 -1.42 6.84 10.17
CA MET A 80 -1.24 7.04 8.73
C MET A 80 -2.40 6.48 7.90
N GLY A 81 -3.10 5.46 8.39
CA GLY A 81 -4.20 4.84 7.66
C GLY A 81 -5.27 5.83 7.21
N PRO A 82 -5.86 6.65 8.11
CA PRO A 82 -6.82 7.69 7.75
C PRO A 82 -6.27 8.75 6.77
N ALA A 83 -4.99 9.10 6.91
CA ALA A 83 -4.36 10.08 6.01
C ALA A 83 -4.21 9.55 4.58
N MET A 84 -3.95 8.26 4.42
CA MET A 84 -3.66 7.64 3.13
C MET A 84 -4.89 6.99 2.47
N ALA A 85 -5.88 6.57 3.23
CA ALA A 85 -7.08 5.91 2.72
C ALA A 85 -7.85 6.73 1.67
N PRO A 86 -8.04 8.06 1.80
CA PRO A 86 -8.71 8.85 0.77
C PRO A 86 -8.05 8.78 -0.60
N ALA A 87 -6.73 8.76 -0.67
CA ALA A 87 -5.99 8.64 -1.93
C ALA A 87 -6.16 7.23 -2.55
N ALA A 88 -6.15 6.18 -1.73
CA ALA A 88 -6.44 4.82 -2.16
C ALA A 88 -7.87 4.70 -2.70
N VAL A 89 -8.86 5.26 -1.98
CA VAL A 89 -10.27 5.29 -2.40
C VAL A 89 -10.42 6.00 -3.74
N ASP A 90 -9.80 7.17 -3.92
CA ASP A 90 -9.90 7.94 -5.17
C ASP A 90 -9.32 7.15 -6.36
N THR A 91 -8.16 6.53 -6.18
CA THR A 91 -7.50 5.76 -7.23
C THR A 91 -8.28 4.50 -7.61
N ILE A 92 -8.72 3.73 -6.62
CA ILE A 92 -9.52 2.51 -6.84
C ILE A 92 -10.87 2.86 -7.48
N TYR A 93 -11.53 3.90 -6.97
CA TYR A 93 -12.80 4.37 -7.53
C TYR A 93 -12.63 4.80 -8.99
N SER A 94 -11.59 5.56 -9.31
CA SER A 94 -11.30 6.02 -10.67
C SER A 94 -11.08 4.83 -11.60
N TYR A 95 -10.30 3.84 -11.17
CA TYR A 95 -10.11 2.61 -11.95
C TYR A 95 -11.43 1.94 -12.32
N PHE A 96 -12.28 1.63 -11.34
CA PHE A 96 -13.56 0.95 -11.59
C PHE A 96 -14.54 1.83 -12.35
N ASN A 97 -14.50 3.14 -12.13
CA ASN A 97 -15.33 4.06 -12.90
C ASN A 97 -14.92 4.14 -14.37
N ASP A 98 -13.65 4.03 -14.68
CA ASP A 98 -13.14 4.13 -16.05
C ASP A 98 -13.26 2.79 -16.81
N THR A 99 -12.89 1.68 -16.17
CA THR A 99 -12.89 0.36 -16.80
C THR A 99 -14.27 -0.30 -16.82
N LYS A 100 -15.13 0.00 -15.82
CA LYS A 100 -16.39 -0.72 -15.56
C LYS A 100 -16.21 -2.20 -15.25
N ASP A 101 -15.00 -2.58 -14.82
CA ASP A 101 -14.74 -3.95 -14.37
C ASP A 101 -15.53 -4.27 -13.09
N ASP A 102 -15.92 -5.52 -12.91
CA ASP A 102 -16.53 -6.00 -11.67
C ASP A 102 -15.42 -6.24 -10.63
N PRO A 103 -15.51 -5.69 -9.41
CA PRO A 103 -14.56 -5.98 -8.33
C PRO A 103 -14.36 -7.49 -8.08
N ASN A 104 -15.41 -8.30 -8.23
CA ASN A 104 -15.34 -9.75 -8.05
C ASN A 104 -14.59 -10.49 -9.18
N SER A 105 -14.20 -9.80 -10.25
CA SER A 105 -13.36 -10.36 -11.30
C SER A 105 -11.87 -10.41 -10.94
N PHE A 106 -11.50 -9.84 -9.79
CA PHE A 106 -10.13 -9.85 -9.27
C PHE A 106 -9.96 -10.92 -8.19
N ASP A 107 -8.85 -11.63 -8.24
CA ASP A 107 -8.45 -12.56 -7.18
C ASP A 107 -7.92 -11.79 -5.95
N LEU A 108 -7.31 -10.63 -6.18
CA LEU A 108 -6.75 -9.79 -5.13
C LEU A 108 -6.69 -8.32 -5.55
N ILE A 109 -7.15 -7.45 -4.66
CA ILE A 109 -6.88 -6.01 -4.67
C ILE A 109 -6.03 -5.74 -3.44
N ILE A 110 -4.88 -5.09 -3.60
CA ILE A 110 -3.95 -4.87 -2.49
C ILE A 110 -3.44 -3.43 -2.49
N THR A 111 -3.43 -2.84 -1.31
CA THR A 111 -2.80 -1.54 -1.04
C THR A 111 -1.54 -1.70 -0.20
N GLY A 112 -0.78 -0.63 -0.04
CA GLY A 112 0.35 -0.58 0.87
C GLY A 112 0.19 0.53 1.90
N ASP A 113 0.75 0.32 3.09
CA ASP A 113 0.87 1.31 4.16
C ASP A 113 -0.44 1.80 4.80
N LEU A 114 -1.59 1.24 4.47
CA LEU A 114 -2.87 1.60 5.06
C LEU A 114 -3.08 0.92 6.42
N GLY A 115 -2.58 -0.30 6.57
CA GLY A 115 -2.77 -1.11 7.76
C GLY A 115 -4.25 -1.42 8.05
N LYS A 116 -4.53 -1.88 9.26
CA LYS A 116 -5.87 -2.32 9.65
C LYS A 116 -6.92 -1.20 9.54
N ILE A 117 -6.61 -0.03 10.07
CA ILE A 117 -7.55 1.11 10.11
C ILE A 117 -7.76 1.67 8.70
N GLY A 118 -6.69 1.92 7.95
CA GLY A 118 -6.81 2.46 6.61
C GLY A 118 -7.51 1.52 5.63
N LYS A 119 -7.28 0.19 5.77
CA LYS A 119 -8.04 -0.82 5.02
C LYS A 119 -9.54 -0.68 5.28
N GLN A 120 -9.95 -0.64 6.55
CA GLN A 120 -11.36 -0.53 6.91
C GLN A 120 -12.01 0.75 6.35
N ILE A 121 -11.33 1.89 6.48
CA ILE A 121 -11.81 3.17 5.95
C ILE A 121 -11.96 3.09 4.42
N THR A 122 -11.02 2.48 3.72
CA THR A 122 -11.06 2.30 2.27
C THR A 122 -12.27 1.47 1.84
N GLU A 123 -12.53 0.35 2.51
CA GLU A 123 -13.70 -0.50 2.24
C GLU A 123 -15.00 0.27 2.47
N ASP A 124 -15.13 0.94 3.60
CA ASP A 124 -16.34 1.67 3.96
C ASP A 124 -16.64 2.82 2.97
N PHE A 125 -15.62 3.55 2.53
CA PHE A 125 -15.81 4.64 1.58
C PHE A 125 -16.11 4.15 0.17
N LEU A 126 -15.47 3.08 -0.30
CA LEU A 126 -15.79 2.49 -1.60
C LEU A 126 -17.19 1.90 -1.61
N LYS A 127 -17.58 1.24 -0.53
CA LYS A 127 -18.95 0.70 -0.39
C LYS A 127 -20.01 1.80 -0.44
N LYS A 128 -19.75 2.96 0.20
CA LYS A 128 -20.65 4.15 0.08
C LYS A 128 -20.72 4.70 -1.34
N LYS A 129 -19.70 4.48 -2.15
CA LYS A 129 -19.67 4.84 -3.59
C LYS A 129 -20.25 3.75 -4.49
N GLY A 130 -20.78 2.65 -3.92
CA GLY A 130 -21.38 1.54 -4.67
C GLY A 130 -20.39 0.48 -5.16
N ILE A 131 -19.15 0.48 -4.68
CA ILE A 131 -18.11 -0.49 -5.03
C ILE A 131 -17.77 -1.31 -3.78
N ASP A 132 -18.14 -2.59 -3.77
CA ASP A 132 -17.79 -3.50 -2.68
C ASP A 132 -16.61 -4.37 -3.08
N ILE A 133 -15.47 -4.17 -2.42
CA ILE A 133 -14.22 -4.92 -2.63
C ILE A 133 -13.86 -5.83 -1.46
N SER A 134 -14.71 -5.94 -0.44
CA SER A 134 -14.40 -6.57 0.84
C SER A 134 -13.93 -8.03 0.72
N ASN A 135 -14.41 -8.76 -0.29
CA ASN A 135 -14.05 -10.17 -0.48
C ASN A 135 -12.67 -10.39 -1.09
N VAL A 136 -12.12 -9.39 -1.76
CA VAL A 136 -10.88 -9.50 -2.56
C VAL A 136 -9.81 -8.49 -2.13
N TYR A 137 -10.09 -7.67 -1.10
CA TYR A 137 -9.23 -6.57 -0.71
C TYR A 137 -8.43 -6.83 0.56
N THR A 138 -7.16 -6.45 0.51
CA THR A 138 -6.26 -6.46 1.68
C THR A 138 -5.23 -5.34 1.59
N ASP A 139 -4.39 -5.24 2.62
CA ASP A 139 -3.25 -4.31 2.66
C ASP A 139 -1.95 -5.08 2.94
N CYS A 140 -0.84 -4.67 2.32
CA CYS A 140 0.46 -5.29 2.51
C CYS A 140 0.88 -5.34 3.99
N GLY A 141 0.56 -4.29 4.75
CA GLY A 141 0.85 -4.21 6.18
C GLY A 141 0.18 -5.28 7.02
N LEU A 142 -0.90 -5.90 6.50
CA LEU A 142 -1.60 -7.01 7.17
C LEU A 142 -1.10 -8.38 6.75
N LYS A 143 -0.24 -8.44 5.73
CA LYS A 143 0.32 -9.69 5.19
C LYS A 143 1.70 -10.02 5.71
N ILE A 144 2.46 -8.98 6.11
CA ILE A 144 3.88 -9.13 6.46
C ILE A 144 4.10 -9.60 7.91
N PHE A 145 3.15 -9.37 8.81
CA PHE A 145 3.21 -9.74 10.20
C PHE A 145 2.04 -10.61 10.62
N ASN A 146 2.25 -11.48 11.61
CA ASN A 146 1.17 -12.16 12.32
C ASN A 146 0.62 -11.21 13.40
N LEU A 147 -0.50 -10.55 13.12
CA LEU A 147 -1.10 -9.53 13.99
C LEU A 147 -1.67 -10.11 15.31
N GLU A 148 -1.84 -11.44 15.41
CA GLU A 148 -2.34 -12.10 16.63
C GLU A 148 -1.21 -12.42 17.61
N GLU A 149 -0.01 -12.66 17.09
CA GLU A 149 1.14 -13.09 17.86
C GLU A 149 2.20 -11.99 18.05
N GLN A 150 2.21 -11.00 17.16
CA GLN A 150 3.21 -9.94 17.14
C GLN A 150 2.58 -8.60 17.52
N ASP A 151 3.23 -7.88 18.44
CA ASP A 151 2.79 -6.56 18.88
C ASP A 151 3.17 -5.49 17.84
N VAL A 152 2.43 -5.47 16.73
CA VAL A 152 2.62 -4.54 15.61
C VAL A 152 1.41 -3.63 15.36
N HIS A 153 0.49 -3.58 16.32
CA HIS A 153 -0.68 -2.71 16.35
C HIS A 153 -1.52 -2.75 15.06
N CYS A 154 -1.42 -1.73 14.19
CA CYS A 154 -2.14 -1.68 12.91
C CYS A 154 -1.42 -2.38 11.74
N GLY A 155 -0.32 -3.06 12.00
CA GLY A 155 0.43 -3.80 10.99
C GLY A 155 1.68 -3.11 10.50
N GLY A 156 2.19 -3.57 9.36
CA GLY A 156 3.40 -3.06 8.73
C GLY A 156 3.19 -1.83 7.87
N SER A 157 4.28 -1.13 7.62
CA SER A 157 4.33 0.00 6.68
C SER A 157 5.73 0.18 6.10
N GLY A 158 5.86 1.13 5.20
CA GLY A 158 7.10 1.47 4.53
C GLY A 158 7.24 0.84 3.15
N CYS A 159 8.03 1.46 2.29
CA CYS A 159 8.21 1.00 0.92
C CYS A 159 8.76 -0.43 0.82
N GLY A 160 9.54 -0.87 1.81
CA GLY A 160 9.98 -2.27 1.91
C GLY A 160 8.86 -3.25 2.23
N CYS A 161 7.81 -2.83 2.94
CA CYS A 161 6.64 -3.66 3.21
C CYS A 161 5.94 -4.06 1.91
N SER A 162 5.51 -3.06 1.14
CA SER A 162 4.82 -3.28 -0.13
C SER A 162 5.70 -4.02 -1.14
N ALA A 163 6.99 -3.66 -1.23
CA ALA A 163 7.92 -4.32 -2.13
C ALA A 163 8.14 -5.80 -1.80
N THR A 164 8.27 -6.14 -0.51
CA THR A 164 8.45 -7.53 -0.07
C THR A 164 7.20 -8.37 -0.35
N VAL A 165 6.02 -7.85 -0.03
CA VAL A 165 4.76 -8.58 -0.25
C VAL A 165 4.46 -8.76 -1.74
N PHE A 166 4.84 -7.78 -2.58
CA PHE A 166 4.61 -7.84 -4.02
C PHE A 166 5.58 -8.79 -4.73
N ALA A 167 6.83 -8.86 -4.27
CA ALA A 167 7.88 -9.66 -4.92
C ALA A 167 7.99 -11.10 -4.38
N GLY A 168 7.39 -11.41 -3.23
CA GLY A 168 7.36 -12.74 -2.59
C GLY A 168 6.11 -13.50 -2.91
#